data_f6dd718d31da6c6b27f01d559ee03c19
#
_entry.id   f6dd718d31da6c6b27f01d559ee03c19
#
_cell.length_a   1.000
_cell.length_b   1.000
_cell.length_c   1.000
_cell.angle_alpha   90.00
_cell.angle_beta   90.00
_cell.angle_gamma   90.00
#
_symmetry.space_group_name_H-M   'P 1'
#
loop_
_entity.id
_entity.type
_entity.pdbx_description
1 polymer ?
#
loop_
_entity_poly.entity_id
_entity_poly.type
_entity_poly.pdbx_seq_one_letter_code
_entity_poly.pdbx_strand_id
1 'polypeptide(L)'
;MAAGVKYRRVLLKVSGEALMGEREYGLDPGVLDRIAAEIKSVHELGVEVCVVIGGGNIFRGIQSVAQGIERATGDYIGMLATVMNSLAMQGALERIGVTTRVLSAIPMSTVCEPYIRRRAVRHLEKGRVVIFAAGTGNPFFTTDTAAALRASEMNCDALMKGTKVDGVFSADPAKDKSATKFDRLT
;
A
#
# COMPACT_ATOMS: atom_id res chain seq x y z
N MET A 1 -7.61 -21.77 9.52
CA MET A 1 -8.39 -20.87 8.61
C MET A 1 -9.86 -21.10 8.89
N ALA A 2 -10.62 -20.02 8.96
CA ALA A 2 -12.09 -20.17 9.05
C ALA A 2 -12.63 -20.85 7.78
N ALA A 3 -13.65 -21.69 7.92
CA ALA A 3 -14.29 -22.35 6.78
C ALA A 3 -14.87 -21.28 5.84
N GLY A 4 -14.53 -21.33 4.55
CA GLY A 4 -15.00 -20.37 3.53
C GLY A 4 -13.98 -19.31 3.07
N VAL A 5 -12.80 -19.23 3.67
CA VAL A 5 -11.75 -18.30 3.21
C VAL A 5 -11.07 -18.85 1.95
N LYS A 6 -11.19 -18.10 0.84
CA LYS A 6 -10.64 -18.49 -0.48
C LYS A 6 -9.12 -18.33 -0.57
N TYR A 7 -8.55 -17.30 0.05
CA TYR A 7 -7.14 -16.94 -0.05
C TYR A 7 -6.47 -16.99 1.33
N ARG A 8 -5.31 -17.59 1.41
CA ARG A 8 -4.54 -17.68 2.65
C ARG A 8 -3.70 -16.43 2.89
N ARG A 9 -3.10 -15.89 1.84
CA ARG A 9 -2.22 -14.71 1.91
C ARG A 9 -2.59 -13.75 0.81
N VAL A 10 -2.81 -12.50 1.18
CA VAL A 10 -3.18 -11.44 0.24
C VAL A 10 -2.27 -10.24 0.40
N LEU A 11 -2.09 -9.49 -0.69
CA LEU A 11 -1.50 -8.16 -0.65
C LEU A 11 -2.55 -7.14 -1.06
N LEU A 12 -2.79 -6.17 -0.17
CA LEU A 12 -3.63 -5.00 -0.43
C LEU A 12 -2.74 -3.81 -0.80
N LYS A 13 -2.91 -3.27 -2.00
CA LYS A 13 -2.34 -1.98 -2.39
C LYS A 13 -3.36 -0.88 -2.19
N VAL A 14 -3.02 0.12 -1.38
CA VAL A 14 -3.85 1.31 -1.14
C VAL A 14 -3.20 2.52 -1.82
N SER A 15 -3.99 3.32 -2.55
CA SER A 15 -3.52 4.61 -3.07
C SER A 15 -3.29 5.58 -1.92
N GLY A 16 -2.17 6.33 -1.95
CA GLY A 16 -1.96 7.42 -0.98
C GLY A 16 -3.10 8.44 -1.01
N GLU A 17 -3.62 8.74 -2.20
CA GLU A 17 -4.76 9.65 -2.36
C GLU A 17 -6.04 9.18 -1.66
N ALA A 18 -6.22 7.87 -1.50
CA ALA A 18 -7.35 7.33 -0.76
C ALA A 18 -7.29 7.69 0.74
N LEU A 19 -6.10 8.00 1.26
CA LEU A 19 -5.89 8.38 2.67
C LEU A 19 -6.22 9.84 2.98
N MET A 20 -6.46 10.67 1.96
CA MET A 20 -6.80 12.08 2.15
C MET A 20 -8.25 12.33 2.58
N GLY A 21 -9.16 11.37 2.28
CA GLY A 21 -10.58 11.62 2.41
C GLY A 21 -11.01 12.79 1.49
N GLU A 22 -11.64 13.80 2.09
CA GLU A 22 -12.04 15.03 1.40
C GLU A 22 -10.95 16.13 1.43
N ARG A 23 -9.81 15.86 2.07
CA ARG A 23 -8.69 16.81 2.14
C ARG A 23 -7.93 16.86 0.82
N GLU A 24 -7.30 17.98 0.54
CA GLU A 24 -6.44 18.16 -0.64
C GLU A 24 -5.03 17.59 -0.45
N TYR A 25 -4.62 17.36 0.81
CA TYR A 25 -3.27 16.95 1.18
C TYR A 25 -3.24 16.21 2.53
N GLY A 26 -2.28 15.31 2.68
CA GLY A 26 -1.96 14.64 3.95
C GLY A 26 -2.84 13.43 4.23
N LEU A 27 -3.11 13.20 5.50
CA LEU A 27 -3.83 12.05 6.02
C LEU A 27 -5.14 12.49 6.68
N ASP A 28 -6.22 11.80 6.37
CA ASP A 28 -7.48 11.90 7.11
C ASP A 28 -7.53 10.78 8.17
N PRO A 29 -7.59 11.12 9.48
CA PRO A 29 -7.60 10.12 10.54
C PRO A 29 -8.80 9.16 10.47
N GLY A 30 -9.98 9.66 10.09
CA GLY A 30 -11.18 8.82 9.99
C GLY A 30 -11.09 7.81 8.85
N VAL A 31 -10.50 8.21 7.72
CA VAL A 31 -10.23 7.28 6.60
C VAL A 31 -9.19 6.25 6.99
N LEU A 32 -8.12 6.68 7.68
CA LEU A 32 -7.07 5.78 8.15
C LEU A 32 -7.64 4.72 9.11
N ASP A 33 -8.47 5.13 10.07
CA ASP A 33 -9.12 4.25 11.03
C ASP A 33 -10.09 3.26 10.36
N ARG A 34 -10.85 3.71 9.36
CA ARG A 34 -11.74 2.84 8.58
C ARG A 34 -10.95 1.76 7.83
N ILE A 35 -9.88 2.14 7.11
CA ILE A 35 -9.06 1.17 6.38
C ILE A 35 -8.38 0.20 7.35
N ALA A 36 -7.91 0.67 8.50
CA ALA A 36 -7.34 -0.19 9.53
C ALA A 36 -8.37 -1.21 10.06
N ALA A 37 -9.63 -0.79 10.28
CA ALA A 37 -10.70 -1.69 10.69
C ALA A 37 -11.04 -2.74 9.63
N GLU A 38 -11.05 -2.38 8.35
CA GLU A 38 -11.23 -3.31 7.23
C GLU A 38 -10.10 -4.34 7.15
N ILE A 39 -8.83 -3.90 7.28
CA ILE A 39 -7.67 -4.79 7.34
C ILE A 39 -7.78 -5.75 8.53
N LYS A 40 -8.17 -5.26 9.70
CA LYS A 40 -8.38 -6.07 10.90
C LYS A 40 -9.44 -7.15 10.66
N SER A 41 -10.57 -6.81 10.06
CA SER A 41 -11.66 -7.77 9.80
C SER A 41 -11.21 -8.94 8.92
N VAL A 42 -10.37 -8.67 7.90
CA VAL A 42 -9.78 -9.71 7.04
C VAL A 42 -8.74 -10.53 7.81
N HIS A 43 -7.91 -9.86 8.61
CA HIS A 43 -6.88 -10.52 9.42
C HIS A 43 -7.49 -11.48 10.47
N GLU A 44 -8.60 -11.11 11.10
CA GLU A 44 -9.33 -11.93 12.07
C GLU A 44 -9.96 -13.21 11.46
N LEU A 45 -10.13 -13.26 10.14
CA LEU A 45 -10.49 -14.49 9.43
C LEU A 45 -9.32 -15.50 9.32
N GLY A 46 -8.14 -15.14 9.82
CA GLY A 46 -6.91 -15.95 9.73
C GLY A 46 -6.16 -15.79 8.40
N VAL A 47 -6.45 -14.72 7.65
CA VAL A 47 -5.72 -14.37 6.42
C VAL A 47 -4.42 -13.63 6.78
N GLU A 48 -3.32 -14.02 6.16
CA GLU A 48 -2.05 -13.30 6.23
C GLU A 48 -2.10 -12.07 5.31
N VAL A 49 -2.02 -10.88 5.89
CA VAL A 49 -2.22 -9.62 5.16
C VAL A 49 -0.91 -8.87 4.98
N CYS A 50 -0.57 -8.62 3.72
CA CYS A 50 0.46 -7.69 3.29
C CYS A 50 -0.17 -6.39 2.81
N VAL A 51 0.47 -5.24 3.05
CA VAL A 51 -0.03 -3.94 2.62
C VAL A 51 1.08 -3.16 1.91
N VAL A 52 0.73 -2.48 0.83
CA VAL A 52 1.56 -1.46 0.16
C VAL A 52 0.74 -0.19 0.06
N ILE A 53 1.31 0.93 0.49
CA ILE A 53 0.62 2.23 0.50
C ILE A 53 1.37 3.21 -0.39
N GLY A 54 0.66 3.90 -1.29
CA GLY A 54 1.23 4.96 -2.12
C GLY A 54 1.53 6.23 -1.33
N GLY A 55 2.32 7.15 -1.90
CA GLY A 55 2.73 8.42 -1.30
C GLY A 55 2.05 9.67 -1.88
N GLY A 56 1.13 9.51 -2.84
CA GLY A 56 0.58 10.60 -3.64
C GLY A 56 -0.26 11.65 -2.88
N ASN A 57 -0.66 11.37 -1.66
CA ASN A 57 -1.29 12.31 -0.73
C ASN A 57 -0.30 13.32 -0.10
N ILE A 58 0.98 12.99 -0.10
CA ILE A 58 2.06 13.80 0.49
C ILE A 58 2.93 14.40 -0.62
N PHE A 59 3.31 13.59 -1.61
CA PHE A 59 4.19 14.03 -2.67
C PHE A 59 3.92 13.30 -3.99
N ARG A 60 3.85 14.07 -5.09
CA ARG A 60 3.67 13.55 -6.45
C ARG A 60 4.90 13.85 -7.30
N GLY A 61 5.74 12.85 -7.57
CA GLY A 61 6.99 12.99 -8.30
C GLY A 61 6.84 13.60 -9.71
N ILE A 62 5.72 13.30 -10.42
CA ILE A 62 5.47 13.89 -11.76
C ILE A 62 5.24 15.39 -11.69
N GLN A 63 4.59 15.90 -10.64
CA GLN A 63 4.38 17.34 -10.46
C GLN A 63 5.67 18.04 -10.01
N SER A 64 6.59 17.36 -9.34
CA SER A 64 7.85 17.91 -8.89
C SER A 64 8.85 18.18 -10.02
N VAL A 65 8.81 17.39 -11.09
CA VAL A 65 9.61 17.63 -12.29
C VAL A 65 9.24 18.97 -12.94
N ALA A 66 7.95 19.32 -12.94
CA ALA A 66 7.48 20.62 -13.41
C ALA A 66 7.96 21.79 -12.52
N GLN A 67 8.41 21.52 -11.30
CA GLN A 67 9.00 22.46 -10.35
C GLN A 67 10.55 22.45 -10.35
N GLY A 68 11.18 21.75 -11.31
CA GLY A 68 12.64 21.71 -11.46
C GLY A 68 13.35 20.67 -10.59
N ILE A 69 12.63 19.78 -9.90
CA ILE A 69 13.24 18.68 -9.15
C ILE A 69 13.60 17.55 -10.13
N GLU A 70 14.82 17.04 -10.08
CA GLU A 70 15.23 15.88 -10.86
C GLU A 70 14.33 14.67 -10.56
N ARG A 71 13.98 13.91 -11.58
CA ARG A 71 13.04 12.79 -11.49
C ARG A 71 13.43 11.75 -10.43
N ALA A 72 14.69 11.34 -10.38
CA ALA A 72 15.16 10.37 -9.40
C ALA A 72 15.01 10.90 -7.96
N THR A 73 15.36 12.16 -7.73
CA THR A 73 15.17 12.83 -6.44
C THR A 73 13.69 12.90 -6.05
N GLY A 74 12.81 13.24 -7.00
CA GLY A 74 11.36 13.26 -6.79
C GLY A 74 10.80 11.89 -6.43
N ASP A 75 11.30 10.83 -7.07
CA ASP A 75 10.91 9.46 -6.77
C ASP A 75 11.37 9.02 -5.36
N TYR A 76 12.57 9.43 -4.90
CA TYR A 76 13.00 9.19 -3.51
C TYR A 76 12.13 9.93 -2.49
N ILE A 77 11.75 11.18 -2.75
CA ILE A 77 10.81 11.91 -1.89
C ILE A 77 9.47 11.17 -1.83
N GLY A 78 8.97 10.71 -2.96
CA GLY A 78 7.76 9.88 -3.03
C GLY A 78 7.88 8.56 -2.24
N MET A 79 9.05 7.91 -2.27
CA MET A 79 9.30 6.71 -1.46
C MET A 79 9.27 7.03 0.04
N LEU A 80 9.86 8.16 0.48
CA LEU A 80 9.79 8.60 1.88
C LEU A 80 8.34 8.93 2.28
N ALA A 81 7.55 9.51 1.40
CA ALA A 81 6.12 9.74 1.63
C ALA A 81 5.36 8.42 1.89
N THR A 82 5.72 7.33 1.20
CA THR A 82 5.14 6.01 1.50
C THR A 82 5.52 5.49 2.88
N VAL A 83 6.72 5.82 3.37
CA VAL A 83 7.13 5.46 4.73
C VAL A 83 6.28 6.18 5.77
N MET A 84 6.04 7.48 5.59
CA MET A 84 5.16 8.26 6.48
C MET A 84 3.76 7.64 6.55
N ASN A 85 3.16 7.31 5.40
CA ASN A 85 1.85 6.67 5.34
C ASN A 85 1.86 5.28 6.00
N SER A 86 2.93 4.51 5.83
CA SER A 86 3.07 3.18 6.42
C SER A 86 3.15 3.22 7.95
N LEU A 87 3.87 4.18 8.50
CA LEU A 87 3.95 4.39 9.95
C LEU A 87 2.61 4.85 10.53
N ALA A 88 1.90 5.74 9.84
CA ALA A 88 0.57 6.17 10.24
C ALA A 88 -0.43 4.99 10.26
N MET A 89 -0.40 4.15 9.23
CA MET A 89 -1.24 2.94 9.17
C MET A 89 -0.84 1.92 10.24
N GLN A 90 0.44 1.73 10.51
CA GLN A 90 0.90 0.90 11.63
C GLN A 90 0.30 1.39 12.94
N GLY A 91 0.38 2.68 13.24
CA GLY A 91 -0.19 3.26 14.44
C GLY A 91 -1.71 3.06 14.54
N ALA A 92 -2.43 3.17 13.42
CA ALA A 92 -3.87 2.94 13.39
C ALA A 92 -4.21 1.46 13.66
N LEU A 93 -3.49 0.52 13.05
CA LEU A 93 -3.68 -0.92 13.26
C LEU A 93 -3.33 -1.35 14.69
N GLU A 94 -2.22 -0.88 15.23
CA GLU A 94 -1.78 -1.22 16.59
C GLU A 94 -2.71 -0.65 17.65
N ARG A 95 -3.29 0.54 17.43
CA ARG A 95 -4.30 1.13 18.31
C ARG A 95 -5.58 0.27 18.44
N ILE A 96 -5.93 -0.49 17.41
CA ILE A 96 -7.07 -1.43 17.42
C ILE A 96 -6.65 -2.88 17.70
N GLY A 97 -5.42 -3.11 18.20
CA GLY A 97 -4.93 -4.41 18.65
C GLY A 97 -4.36 -5.32 17.58
N VAL A 98 -4.08 -4.83 16.37
CA VAL A 98 -3.45 -5.61 15.29
C VAL A 98 -1.95 -5.42 15.31
N THR A 99 -1.19 -6.47 15.65
CA THR A 99 0.27 -6.42 15.64
C THR A 99 0.78 -6.23 14.22
N THR A 100 1.55 -5.18 13.97
CA THR A 100 1.97 -4.76 12.63
C THR A 100 3.49 -4.55 12.57
N ARG A 101 4.08 -4.76 11.39
CA ARG A 101 5.49 -4.42 11.11
C ARG A 101 5.62 -3.68 9.79
N VAL A 102 6.35 -2.57 9.81
CA VAL A 102 6.74 -1.82 8.62
C VAL A 102 8.14 -2.26 8.20
N LEU A 103 8.28 -2.67 6.93
CA LEU A 103 9.54 -3.07 6.32
C LEU A 103 9.84 -2.16 5.14
N SER A 104 10.95 -1.43 5.20
CA SER A 104 11.34 -0.46 4.17
C SER A 104 12.35 -1.04 3.19
N ALA A 105 12.15 -0.79 1.90
CA ALA A 105 13.11 -1.11 0.85
C ALA A 105 14.37 -0.23 0.92
N ILE A 106 14.25 0.98 1.48
CA ILE A 106 15.39 1.85 1.80
C ILE A 106 15.76 1.61 3.27
N PRO A 107 17.03 1.27 3.60
CA PRO A 107 17.45 1.05 4.96
C PRO A 107 17.28 2.30 5.83
N MET A 108 16.49 2.20 6.89
CA MET A 108 16.28 3.26 7.89
C MET A 108 15.95 2.64 9.27
N SER A 109 16.89 1.88 9.80
CA SER A 109 16.73 0.97 10.94
C SER A 109 16.23 1.64 12.23
N THR A 110 16.42 2.95 12.39
CA THR A 110 15.90 3.73 13.53
C THR A 110 14.40 4.01 13.43
N VAL A 111 13.80 3.87 12.24
CA VAL A 111 12.41 4.22 11.96
C VAL A 111 11.56 2.98 11.75
N CYS A 112 12.04 2.02 10.93
CA CYS A 112 11.36 0.77 10.61
C CYS A 112 12.36 -0.32 10.24
N GLU A 113 11.90 -1.56 10.13
CA GLU A 113 12.77 -2.68 9.78
C GLU A 113 13.22 -2.60 8.32
N PRO A 114 14.50 -2.93 8.00
CA PRO A 114 14.90 -3.12 6.61
C PRO A 114 14.17 -4.33 6.01
N TYR A 115 13.75 -4.19 4.75
CA TYR A 115 13.11 -5.29 4.04
C TYR A 115 14.08 -6.46 3.83
N ILE A 116 13.76 -7.59 4.40
CA ILE A 116 14.39 -8.89 4.17
C ILE A 116 13.27 -9.89 3.97
N ARG A 117 13.20 -10.54 2.79
CA ARG A 117 12.11 -11.44 2.42
C ARG A 117 11.78 -12.47 3.51
N ARG A 118 12.78 -13.18 4.02
CA ARG A 118 12.57 -14.21 5.06
C ARG A 118 12.01 -13.63 6.36
N ARG A 119 12.39 -12.41 6.72
CA ARG A 119 11.87 -11.71 7.90
C ARG A 119 10.40 -11.35 7.70
N ALA A 120 10.03 -10.83 6.52
CA ALA A 120 8.64 -10.53 6.18
C ALA A 120 7.74 -11.78 6.26
N VAL A 121 8.18 -12.91 5.67
CA VAL A 121 7.46 -14.18 5.77
C VAL A 121 7.31 -14.61 7.23
N ARG A 122 8.38 -14.50 8.04
CA ARG A 122 8.32 -14.86 9.46
C ARG A 122 7.36 -13.96 10.26
N HIS A 123 7.17 -12.71 9.89
CA HIS A 123 6.17 -11.85 10.50
C HIS A 123 4.75 -12.32 10.18
N LEU A 124 4.47 -12.65 8.91
CA LEU A 124 3.17 -13.18 8.48
C LEU A 124 2.83 -14.49 9.20
N GLU A 125 3.79 -15.43 9.27
CA GLU A 125 3.63 -16.69 9.99
C GLU A 125 3.33 -16.52 11.50
N LYS A 126 3.77 -15.39 12.09
CA LYS A 126 3.48 -15.02 13.48
C LYS A 126 2.14 -14.27 13.62
N GLY A 127 1.31 -14.23 12.59
CA GLY A 127 0.03 -13.53 12.61
C GLY A 127 0.16 -12.00 12.70
N ARG A 128 1.18 -11.42 12.07
CA ARG A 128 1.37 -9.97 12.00
C ARG A 128 0.97 -9.44 10.64
N VAL A 129 0.36 -8.28 10.58
CA VAL A 129 0.22 -7.53 9.35
C VAL A 129 1.58 -6.95 8.96
N VAL A 130 1.97 -7.08 7.69
CA VAL A 130 3.22 -6.54 7.17
C VAL A 130 2.94 -5.42 6.18
N ILE A 131 3.51 -4.24 6.42
CA ILE A 131 3.41 -3.09 5.53
C ILE A 131 4.77 -2.89 4.85
N PHE A 132 4.78 -2.92 3.52
CA PHE A 132 5.98 -2.66 2.72
C PHE A 132 6.05 -1.19 2.33
N ALA A 133 7.10 -0.52 2.77
CA ALA A 133 7.35 0.90 2.56
C ALA A 133 8.51 1.13 1.59
N ALA A 134 8.66 2.37 1.12
CA ALA A 134 9.68 2.84 0.19
C ALA A 134 9.65 2.13 -1.19
N GLY A 135 8.49 1.63 -1.60
CA GLY A 135 8.30 1.07 -2.93
C GLY A 135 9.23 -0.10 -3.24
N THR A 136 9.94 -0.02 -4.38
CA THR A 136 10.99 -0.96 -4.76
C THR A 136 12.36 -0.61 -4.16
N GLY A 137 12.52 0.60 -3.60
CA GLY A 137 13.81 1.18 -3.22
C GLY A 137 14.58 1.81 -4.39
N ASN A 138 14.02 1.77 -5.60
CA ASN A 138 14.64 2.28 -6.81
C ASN A 138 13.75 3.34 -7.47
N PRO A 139 14.34 4.43 -8.03
CA PRO A 139 13.60 5.40 -8.84
C PRO A 139 12.97 4.75 -10.08
N PHE A 140 12.07 5.48 -10.74
CA PHE A 140 11.38 5.13 -11.97
C PHE A 140 10.32 4.02 -11.87
N PHE A 141 10.07 3.48 -10.69
CA PHE A 141 9.04 2.48 -10.44
C PHE A 141 7.86 3.07 -9.66
N THR A 142 6.67 2.58 -9.96
CA THR A 142 5.45 2.96 -9.22
C THR A 142 5.24 2.07 -8.00
N THR A 143 4.36 2.50 -7.08
CA THR A 143 3.92 1.64 -5.96
C THR A 143 3.08 0.45 -6.42
N ASP A 144 2.46 0.50 -7.62
CA ASP A 144 1.79 -0.66 -8.22
C ASP A 144 2.82 -1.73 -8.62
N THR A 145 3.95 -1.32 -9.22
CA THR A 145 5.08 -2.22 -9.51
C THR A 145 5.64 -2.83 -8.22
N ALA A 146 5.82 -2.01 -7.18
CA ALA A 146 6.27 -2.51 -5.88
C ALA A 146 5.28 -3.52 -5.28
N ALA A 147 3.98 -3.27 -5.39
CA ALA A 147 2.94 -4.19 -4.91
C ALA A 147 2.99 -5.54 -5.63
N ALA A 148 3.13 -5.54 -6.96
CA ALA A 148 3.26 -6.75 -7.75
C ALA A 148 4.53 -7.55 -7.37
N LEU A 149 5.67 -6.85 -7.22
CA LEU A 149 6.92 -7.46 -6.79
C LEU A 149 6.78 -8.10 -5.40
N ARG A 150 6.26 -7.36 -4.41
CA ARG A 150 6.09 -7.89 -3.05
C ARG A 150 5.07 -9.01 -2.97
N ALA A 151 3.97 -8.96 -3.74
CA ALA A 151 2.99 -10.05 -3.80
C ALA A 151 3.64 -11.35 -4.31
N SER A 152 4.47 -11.25 -5.36
CA SER A 152 5.21 -12.39 -5.90
C SER A 152 6.25 -12.93 -4.90
N GLU A 153 7.04 -12.06 -4.27
CA GLU A 153 8.07 -12.46 -3.29
C GLU A 153 7.46 -13.10 -2.03
N MET A 154 6.29 -12.66 -1.62
CA MET A 154 5.56 -13.21 -0.46
C MET A 154 4.71 -14.44 -0.81
N ASN A 155 4.65 -14.85 -2.08
CA ASN A 155 3.75 -15.91 -2.56
C ASN A 155 2.30 -15.62 -2.14
N CYS A 156 1.81 -14.40 -2.42
CA CYS A 156 0.42 -14.06 -2.18
C CYS A 156 -0.49 -14.75 -3.19
N ASP A 157 -1.64 -15.23 -2.73
CA ASP A 157 -2.66 -15.85 -3.58
C ASP A 157 -3.39 -14.80 -4.44
N ALA A 158 -3.45 -13.56 -3.94
CA ALA A 158 -4.08 -12.44 -4.65
C ALA A 158 -3.39 -11.11 -4.32
N LEU A 159 -3.34 -10.23 -5.33
CA LEU A 159 -3.04 -8.80 -5.20
C LEU A 159 -4.35 -8.03 -5.42
N MET A 160 -4.74 -7.24 -4.43
CA MET A 160 -5.93 -6.41 -4.45
C MET A 160 -5.52 -4.94 -4.47
N LYS A 161 -6.21 -4.13 -5.29
CA LYS A 161 -5.96 -2.69 -5.38
C LYS A 161 -7.18 -1.92 -4.89
N GLY A 162 -7.04 -1.25 -3.74
CA GLY A 162 -8.01 -0.28 -3.26
C GLY A 162 -7.86 1.04 -4.03
N THR A 163 -8.88 1.41 -4.79
CA THR A 163 -8.92 2.62 -5.62
C THR A 163 -10.18 3.44 -5.35
N LYS A 164 -10.20 4.67 -5.86
CA LYS A 164 -11.41 5.52 -5.82
C LYS A 164 -12.46 5.14 -6.87
N VAL A 165 -12.14 4.21 -7.78
CA VAL A 165 -13.01 3.75 -8.86
C VAL A 165 -13.26 2.25 -8.74
N ASP A 166 -14.36 1.77 -9.32
CA ASP A 166 -14.89 0.40 -9.14
C ASP A 166 -14.06 -0.69 -9.83
N GLY A 167 -13.02 -0.33 -10.56
CA GLY A 167 -12.19 -1.32 -11.27
C GLY A 167 -11.29 -0.69 -12.33
N VAL A 168 -10.89 -1.50 -13.31
CA VAL A 168 -10.10 -1.05 -14.45
C VAL A 168 -11.04 -0.64 -15.58
N PHE A 169 -10.79 0.54 -16.16
CA PHE A 169 -11.57 1.13 -17.24
C PHE A 169 -10.72 1.32 -18.49
N SER A 170 -11.40 1.46 -19.65
CA SER A 170 -10.76 1.75 -20.94
C SER A 170 -10.09 3.13 -20.99
N ALA A 171 -10.57 4.07 -20.16
CA ALA A 171 -10.03 5.41 -19.95
C ALA A 171 -10.36 5.88 -18.52
N ASP A 172 -9.86 7.05 -18.11
CA ASP A 172 -10.19 7.64 -16.79
C ASP A 172 -11.69 8.02 -16.73
N PRO A 173 -12.54 7.32 -15.94
CA PRO A 173 -13.98 7.58 -15.91
C PRO A 173 -14.35 8.97 -15.34
N ALA A 174 -13.42 9.64 -14.64
CA ALA A 174 -13.63 11.01 -14.18
C ALA A 174 -13.48 12.04 -15.30
N LYS A 175 -12.75 11.70 -16.36
CA LYS A 175 -12.47 12.58 -17.50
C LYS A 175 -13.26 12.19 -18.76
N ASP A 176 -13.50 10.89 -18.93
CA ASP A 176 -14.20 10.34 -20.09
C ASP A 176 -15.43 9.54 -19.64
N LYS A 177 -16.61 10.12 -19.87
CA LYS A 177 -17.90 9.48 -19.52
C LYS A 177 -18.23 8.24 -20.37
N SER A 178 -17.50 8.03 -21.49
CA SER A 178 -17.64 6.85 -22.34
C SER A 178 -16.75 5.68 -21.89
N ALA A 179 -15.92 5.88 -20.85
CA ALA A 179 -15.04 4.85 -20.31
C ALA A 179 -15.85 3.63 -19.85
N THR A 180 -15.48 2.45 -20.36
CA THR A 180 -16.12 1.18 -20.02
C THR A 180 -15.26 0.42 -19.02
N LYS A 181 -15.92 -0.14 -18.01
CA LYS A 181 -15.27 -1.00 -17.02
C LYS A 181 -15.01 -2.38 -17.61
N PHE A 182 -13.84 -2.91 -17.35
CA PHE A 182 -13.51 -4.30 -17.68
C PHE A 182 -13.85 -5.22 -16.51
N ASP A 183 -14.61 -6.28 -16.77
CA ASP A 183 -14.88 -7.33 -15.76
C ASP A 183 -13.71 -8.28 -15.63
N ARG A 184 -12.95 -8.47 -16.70
CA ARG A 184 -11.76 -9.32 -16.75
C ARG A 184 -10.77 -8.81 -17.79
N LEU A 185 -9.50 -8.85 -17.44
CA LEU A 185 -8.35 -8.58 -18.33
C LEU A 185 -7.39 -9.78 -18.28
N THR A 186 -6.75 -10.06 -19.41
CA THR A 186 -5.70 -11.09 -19.57
C THR A 186 -4.43 -10.45 -20.08
#